data_6c00c64ffdc7da6e3243523f3432abee
#
_entry.id   6c00c64ffdc7da6e3243523f3432abee
#
_cell.length_a   1.000
_cell.length_b   1.000
_cell.length_c   1.000
_cell.angle_alpha   90.00
_cell.angle_beta   90.00
_cell.angle_gamma   90.00
#
_symmetry.space_group_name_H-M   'P 1'
#
loop_
_entity.id
_entity.type
_entity.pdbx_description
1 polymer ?
#
loop_
_entity_poly.entity_id
_entity_poly.type
_entity_poly.pdbx_seq_one_letter_code
_entity_poly.pdbx_strand_id
1 'polypeptide(L)'
;NRRLLNTTPEEARSVIDSNLIGTFFCTQAVVPAMLKAKSGTIINISSLAAVTPGPFSGFAYGAAKAGVINFTEFLNSDLRNTGIRASVIVPGEVATPILDNRPIPPDADARATMVGVDETSAAILLIATLPQRSNIPELVIRPTMHRNMTGEVVELDD
;
A
#
# COMPACT_ATOMS: atom_id res chain seq x y z
N ASN A 1 -17.95 -1.72 -1.54
CA ASN A 1 -18.06 -3.19 -1.54
C ASN A 1 -16.69 -3.86 -1.49
N ARG A 2 -16.61 -5.03 -0.82
CA ARG A 2 -15.34 -5.73 -0.58
C ARG A 2 -15.45 -7.24 -0.81
N ARG A 3 -16.68 -7.79 -0.69
CA ARG A 3 -16.95 -9.21 -0.93
C ARG A 3 -17.04 -9.48 -2.43
N LEU A 4 -16.65 -10.69 -2.83
CA LEU A 4 -16.57 -11.06 -4.25
C LEU A 4 -17.90 -10.88 -4.98
N LEU A 5 -18.99 -11.33 -4.38
CA LEU A 5 -20.32 -11.30 -5.02
C LEU A 5 -20.98 -9.91 -4.95
N ASN A 6 -20.59 -9.08 -3.97
CA ASN A 6 -21.18 -7.75 -3.76
C ASN A 6 -20.41 -6.63 -4.47
N THR A 7 -19.33 -6.96 -5.19
CA THR A 7 -18.49 -5.98 -5.90
C THR A 7 -18.75 -6.05 -7.40
N THR A 8 -19.19 -4.95 -7.99
CA THR A 8 -19.40 -4.89 -9.44
C THR A 8 -18.07 -4.87 -10.21
N PRO A 9 -18.06 -5.27 -11.50
CA PRO A 9 -16.87 -5.15 -12.35
C PRO A 9 -16.32 -3.72 -12.43
N GLU A 10 -17.19 -2.72 -12.43
CA GLU A 10 -16.85 -1.29 -12.48
C GLU A 10 -16.15 -0.84 -11.18
N GLU A 11 -16.68 -1.25 -10.03
CA GLU A 11 -16.04 -0.98 -8.73
C GLU A 11 -14.67 -1.65 -8.64
N ALA A 12 -14.56 -2.92 -9.03
CA ALA A 12 -13.29 -3.63 -9.03
C ALA A 12 -12.26 -2.95 -9.95
N ARG A 13 -12.68 -2.54 -11.16
CA ARG A 13 -11.83 -1.82 -12.09
C ARG A 13 -11.37 -0.48 -11.53
N SER A 14 -12.27 0.32 -10.97
CA SER A 14 -11.94 1.60 -10.35
C SER A 14 -10.90 1.47 -9.22
N VAL A 15 -11.00 0.40 -8.41
CA VAL A 15 -10.02 0.10 -7.36
C VAL A 15 -8.65 -0.24 -7.96
N ILE A 16 -8.60 -1.07 -9.01
CA ILE A 16 -7.35 -1.41 -9.69
C ILE A 16 -6.74 -0.17 -10.35
N ASP A 17 -7.54 0.62 -11.05
CA ASP A 17 -7.09 1.81 -11.76
C ASP A 17 -6.44 2.82 -10.79
N SER A 18 -7.10 3.10 -9.66
CA SER A 18 -6.58 4.08 -8.70
C SER A 18 -5.38 3.56 -7.90
N ASN A 19 -5.34 2.29 -7.53
CA ASN A 19 -4.32 1.75 -6.62
C ASN A 19 -3.11 1.12 -7.31
N LEU A 20 -3.25 0.69 -8.58
CA LEU A 20 -2.18 0.04 -9.33
C LEU A 20 -1.81 0.83 -10.59
N ILE A 21 -2.77 1.06 -11.48
CA ILE A 21 -2.51 1.73 -12.76
C ILE A 21 -2.03 3.16 -12.54
N GLY A 22 -2.63 3.88 -11.59
CA GLY A 22 -2.15 5.21 -11.18
C GLY A 22 -0.69 5.21 -10.72
N THR A 23 -0.28 4.18 -9.97
CA THR A 23 1.12 4.03 -9.54
C THR A 23 2.06 3.84 -10.74
N PHE A 24 1.66 3.05 -11.74
CA PHE A 24 2.43 2.88 -12.98
C PHE A 24 2.65 4.21 -13.70
N PHE A 25 1.57 4.96 -13.93
CA PHE A 25 1.65 6.22 -14.67
C PHE A 25 2.46 7.29 -13.93
N CYS A 26 2.29 7.42 -12.61
CA CYS A 26 3.11 8.32 -11.82
C CYS A 26 4.60 7.96 -11.91
N THR A 27 4.92 6.67 -11.83
CA THR A 27 6.31 6.19 -11.95
C THR A 27 6.87 6.48 -13.35
N GLN A 28 6.13 6.14 -14.41
CA GLN A 28 6.55 6.43 -15.79
C GLN A 28 6.82 7.91 -16.02
N ALA A 29 6.05 8.79 -15.39
CA ALA A 29 6.20 10.23 -15.53
C ALA A 29 7.50 10.76 -14.90
N VAL A 30 7.99 10.18 -13.80
CA VAL A 30 9.15 10.70 -13.08
C VAL A 30 10.47 10.02 -13.46
N VAL A 31 10.44 8.77 -13.88
CA VAL A 31 11.64 7.96 -14.20
C VAL A 31 12.55 8.62 -15.24
N PRO A 32 12.07 9.23 -16.35
CA PRO A 32 12.96 9.88 -17.31
C PRO A 32 13.84 10.99 -16.71
N ALA A 33 13.27 11.79 -15.80
CA ALA A 33 14.02 12.83 -15.12
C ALA A 33 15.05 12.25 -14.14
N MET A 34 14.71 11.19 -13.43
CA MET A 34 15.61 10.48 -12.52
C MET A 34 16.78 9.81 -13.27
N LEU A 35 16.50 9.19 -14.44
CA LEU A 35 17.54 8.63 -15.31
C LEU A 35 18.53 9.70 -15.78
N LYS A 36 18.04 10.87 -16.19
CA LYS A 36 18.88 12.00 -16.59
C LYS A 36 19.74 12.49 -15.42
N ALA A 37 19.18 12.51 -14.20
CA ALA A 37 19.89 12.91 -12.99
C ALA A 37 20.84 11.82 -12.47
N LYS A 38 20.74 10.57 -12.95
CA LYS A 38 21.39 9.37 -12.42
C LYS A 38 21.19 9.21 -10.91
N SER A 39 20.03 9.62 -10.43
CA SER A 39 19.63 9.57 -9.03
C SER A 39 18.12 9.67 -8.91
N GLY A 40 17.54 8.85 -8.04
CA GLY A 40 16.12 8.87 -7.76
C GLY A 40 15.74 7.91 -6.64
N THR A 41 14.66 8.24 -5.93
CA THR A 41 14.06 7.37 -4.93
C THR A 41 12.56 7.33 -5.17
N ILE A 42 12.03 6.14 -5.41
CA ILE A 42 10.61 5.86 -5.58
C ILE A 42 10.15 5.12 -4.33
N ILE A 43 9.11 5.63 -3.66
CA ILE A 43 8.55 4.98 -2.47
C ILE A 43 7.08 4.72 -2.73
N ASN A 44 6.73 3.48 -2.98
CA ASN A 44 5.36 3.04 -3.21
C ASN A 44 4.71 2.61 -1.90
N ILE A 45 3.41 2.85 -1.77
CA ILE A 45 2.64 2.44 -0.59
C ILE A 45 1.73 1.28 -0.99
N SER A 46 2.02 0.10 -0.44
CA SER A 46 1.19 -1.08 -0.52
C SER A 46 0.28 -1.21 0.72
N SER A 47 0.00 -2.41 1.15
CA SER A 47 -0.82 -2.72 2.34
C SER A 47 -0.58 -4.16 2.77
N LEU A 48 -0.81 -4.48 4.05
CA LEU A 48 -0.91 -5.87 4.50
C LEU A 48 -1.97 -6.68 3.76
N ALA A 49 -2.98 -6.05 3.18
CA ALA A 49 -3.94 -6.69 2.29
C ALA A 49 -3.31 -7.41 1.08
N ALA A 50 -2.11 -6.98 0.68
CA ALA A 50 -1.34 -7.59 -0.41
C ALA A 50 -0.76 -8.96 -0.03
N VAL A 51 -0.39 -9.15 1.23
CA VAL A 51 0.31 -10.34 1.74
C VAL A 51 -0.55 -11.20 2.65
N THR A 52 -1.61 -10.63 3.21
CA THR A 52 -2.60 -11.32 4.04
C THR A 52 -3.99 -10.99 3.49
N PRO A 53 -4.40 -11.60 2.37
CA PRO A 53 -5.68 -11.30 1.74
C PRO A 53 -6.85 -11.77 2.62
N GLY A 54 -7.94 -11.02 2.57
CA GLY A 54 -9.15 -11.37 3.32
C GLY A 54 -10.33 -10.48 2.96
N PRO A 55 -11.55 -10.89 3.36
CA PRO A 55 -12.78 -10.17 3.02
C PRO A 55 -12.83 -8.76 3.61
N PHE A 56 -12.09 -8.51 4.67
CA PHE A 56 -12.00 -7.21 5.31
C PHE A 56 -11.44 -6.12 4.37
N SER A 57 -10.41 -6.44 3.60
CA SER A 57 -9.78 -5.52 2.64
C SER A 57 -10.41 -5.56 1.25
N GLY A 58 -11.02 -6.69 0.90
CA GLY A 58 -11.57 -6.94 -0.42
C GLY A 58 -10.53 -7.44 -1.43
N PHE A 59 -11.02 -8.22 -2.41
CA PHE A 59 -10.15 -8.89 -3.37
C PHE A 59 -9.45 -7.93 -4.35
N ALA A 60 -10.17 -6.94 -4.86
CA ALA A 60 -9.62 -6.00 -5.84
C ALA A 60 -8.51 -5.13 -5.25
N TYR A 61 -8.71 -4.65 -4.01
CA TYR A 61 -7.71 -3.87 -3.30
C TYR A 61 -6.47 -4.71 -2.95
N GLY A 62 -6.67 -5.92 -2.41
CA GLY A 62 -5.56 -6.83 -2.10
C GLY A 62 -4.73 -7.15 -3.35
N ALA A 63 -5.38 -7.48 -4.47
CA ALA A 63 -4.73 -7.76 -5.74
C ALA A 63 -3.95 -6.53 -6.27
N ALA A 64 -4.56 -5.33 -6.22
CA ALA A 64 -3.90 -4.10 -6.64
C ALA A 64 -2.64 -3.82 -5.81
N LYS A 65 -2.73 -3.96 -4.49
CA LYS A 65 -1.60 -3.72 -3.57
C LYS A 65 -0.51 -4.80 -3.68
N ALA A 66 -0.85 -6.04 -3.99
CA ALA A 66 0.11 -7.08 -4.36
C ALA A 66 0.83 -6.73 -5.68
N GLY A 67 0.09 -6.21 -6.66
CA GLY A 67 0.66 -5.68 -7.90
C GLY A 67 1.66 -4.54 -7.65
N VAL A 68 1.42 -3.67 -6.68
CA VAL A 68 2.35 -2.59 -6.30
C VAL A 68 3.65 -3.15 -5.72
N ILE A 69 3.59 -4.21 -4.89
CA ILE A 69 4.80 -4.88 -4.37
C ILE A 69 5.61 -5.45 -5.53
N ASN A 70 4.98 -6.25 -6.39
CA ASN A 70 5.63 -6.86 -7.54
C ASN A 70 6.21 -5.81 -8.50
N PHE A 71 5.47 -4.75 -8.78
CA PHE A 71 5.93 -3.64 -9.61
C PHE A 71 7.16 -2.93 -9.03
N THR A 72 7.20 -2.75 -7.71
CA THR A 72 8.37 -2.13 -7.06
C THR A 72 9.62 -2.99 -7.18
N GLU A 73 9.46 -4.31 -7.05
CA GLU A 73 10.57 -5.24 -7.28
C GLU A 73 11.03 -5.25 -8.74
N PHE A 74 10.08 -5.20 -9.69
CA PHE A 74 10.38 -5.02 -11.11
C PHE A 74 11.22 -3.76 -11.34
N LEU A 75 10.86 -2.62 -10.74
CA LEU A 75 11.62 -1.37 -10.88
C LEU A 75 13.07 -1.52 -10.40
N ASN A 76 13.31 -2.20 -9.28
CA ASN A 76 14.68 -2.45 -8.79
C ASN A 76 15.49 -3.32 -9.75
N SER A 77 14.85 -4.23 -10.46
CA SER A 77 15.49 -5.06 -11.48
C SER A 77 15.75 -4.29 -12.77
N ASP A 78 14.75 -3.56 -13.27
CA ASP A 78 14.79 -2.86 -14.56
C ASP A 78 15.72 -1.64 -14.51
N LEU A 79 15.69 -0.90 -13.39
CA LEU A 79 16.47 0.33 -13.19
C LEU A 79 17.80 0.10 -12.44
N ARG A 80 18.25 -1.16 -12.31
CA ARG A 80 19.51 -1.48 -11.62
C ARG A 80 20.69 -0.73 -12.25
N ASN A 81 21.61 -0.28 -11.43
CA ASN A 81 22.84 0.44 -11.83
C ASN A 81 22.59 1.82 -12.49
N THR A 82 21.36 2.34 -12.47
CA THR A 82 21.04 3.67 -13.01
C THR A 82 21.17 4.80 -11.96
N GLY A 83 21.35 4.44 -10.69
CA GLY A 83 21.30 5.37 -9.56
C GLY A 83 19.89 5.61 -9.03
N ILE A 84 18.88 4.87 -9.52
CA ILE A 84 17.51 4.92 -9.03
C ILE A 84 17.27 3.70 -8.13
N ARG A 85 16.57 3.93 -7.02
CA ARG A 85 16.10 2.87 -6.12
C ARG A 85 14.60 2.95 -5.94
N ALA A 86 13.96 1.81 -5.77
CA ALA A 86 12.54 1.72 -5.46
C ALA A 86 12.33 0.96 -4.15
N SER A 87 11.38 1.42 -3.35
CA SER A 87 11.00 0.82 -2.07
C SER A 87 9.48 0.70 -2.01
N VAL A 88 8.98 -0.34 -1.35
CA VAL A 88 7.56 -0.44 -1.01
C VAL A 88 7.39 -0.47 0.49
N ILE A 89 6.49 0.36 1.00
CA ILE A 89 6.02 0.29 2.38
C ILE A 89 4.73 -0.51 2.40
N VAL A 90 4.65 -1.46 3.32
CA VAL A 90 3.51 -2.35 3.50
C VAL A 90 2.89 -2.09 4.89
N PRO A 91 2.02 -1.08 5.01
CA PRO A 91 1.39 -0.76 6.27
C PRO A 91 0.29 -1.77 6.62
N GLY A 92 0.14 -1.99 7.92
CA GLY A 92 -1.07 -2.58 8.49
C GLY A 92 -2.19 -1.54 8.61
N GLU A 93 -2.99 -1.66 9.66
CA GLU A 93 -3.99 -0.64 9.94
C GLU A 93 -3.33 0.62 10.48
N VAL A 94 -3.58 1.74 9.79
CA VAL A 94 -3.10 3.07 10.19
C VAL A 94 -4.31 3.93 10.59
N ALA A 95 -4.22 4.57 11.75
CA ALA A 95 -5.29 5.43 12.28
C ALA A 95 -5.40 6.73 11.47
N THR A 96 -6.21 6.70 10.42
CA THR A 96 -6.43 7.83 9.51
C THR A 96 -7.92 8.10 9.32
N PRO A 97 -8.31 9.32 8.91
CA PRO A 97 -9.73 9.66 8.63
C PRO A 97 -10.38 8.78 7.56
N ILE A 98 -9.61 8.13 6.67
CA ILE A 98 -10.16 7.22 5.64
C ILE A 98 -10.96 6.06 6.25
N LEU A 99 -10.69 5.71 7.51
CA LEU A 99 -11.39 4.65 8.23
C LEU A 99 -12.87 4.99 8.47
N ASP A 100 -13.24 6.28 8.45
CA ASP A 100 -14.62 6.73 8.61
C ASP A 100 -15.50 6.34 7.41
N ASN A 101 -14.88 6.05 6.27
CA ASN A 101 -15.56 5.60 5.05
C ASN A 101 -15.79 4.07 5.01
N ARG A 102 -15.41 3.34 6.06
CA ARG A 102 -15.69 1.90 6.14
C ARG A 102 -17.19 1.67 6.38
N PRO A 103 -17.76 0.57 5.88
CA PRO A 103 -19.15 0.20 6.20
C PRO A 103 -19.40 0.11 7.71
N ILE A 104 -18.43 -0.37 8.45
CA ILE A 104 -18.40 -0.40 9.92
C ILE A 104 -17.08 0.26 10.35
N PRO A 105 -17.10 1.56 10.70
CA PRO A 105 -15.90 2.26 11.14
C PRO A 105 -15.40 1.74 12.50
N PRO A 106 -14.08 1.61 12.70
CA PRO A 106 -13.52 1.26 14.00
C PRO A 106 -13.77 2.38 15.02
N ASP A 107 -14.04 2.00 16.26
CA ASP A 107 -14.18 2.91 17.38
C ASP A 107 -12.83 3.52 17.84
N ALA A 108 -12.88 4.36 18.88
CA ALA A 108 -11.68 5.02 19.39
C ALA A 108 -10.68 4.04 20.00
N ASP A 109 -11.15 3.00 20.69
CA ASP A 109 -10.30 2.01 21.33
C ASP A 109 -9.57 1.15 20.28
N ALA A 110 -10.28 0.75 19.23
CA ALA A 110 -9.69 0.07 18.08
C ALA A 110 -8.61 0.94 17.41
N ARG A 111 -8.90 2.24 17.19
CA ARG A 111 -7.94 3.17 16.57
C ARG A 111 -6.69 3.39 17.43
N ALA A 112 -6.81 3.38 18.75
CA ALA A 112 -5.69 3.52 19.67
C ALA A 112 -4.68 2.36 19.59
N THR A 113 -5.07 1.21 19.03
CA THR A 113 -4.18 0.05 18.81
C THR A 113 -3.53 0.02 17.42
N MET A 114 -3.92 0.93 16.51
CA MET A 114 -3.38 0.97 15.16
C MET A 114 -2.03 1.69 15.10
N VAL A 115 -1.33 1.55 13.98
CA VAL A 115 -0.14 2.36 13.69
C VAL A 115 -0.58 3.82 13.53
N GLY A 116 0.18 4.74 14.10
CA GLY A 116 -0.04 6.17 13.90
C GLY A 116 0.47 6.66 12.54
N VAL A 117 -0.03 7.82 12.14
CA VAL A 117 0.44 8.48 10.91
C VAL A 117 1.92 8.88 11.04
N ASP A 118 2.32 9.30 12.23
CA ASP A 118 3.70 9.75 12.49
C ASP A 118 4.72 8.60 12.38
N GLU A 119 4.37 7.40 12.87
CA GLU A 119 5.25 6.23 12.73
C GLU A 119 5.37 5.80 11.27
N THR A 120 4.26 5.85 10.52
CA THR A 120 4.29 5.56 9.08
C THR A 120 5.13 6.58 8.33
N SER A 121 5.00 7.86 8.67
CA SER A 121 5.77 8.95 8.08
C SER A 121 7.27 8.83 8.42
N ALA A 122 7.61 8.43 9.64
CA ALA A 122 9.00 8.18 10.05
C ALA A 122 9.64 7.03 9.23
N ALA A 123 8.87 5.96 8.95
CA ALA A 123 9.33 4.88 8.09
C ALA A 123 9.59 5.34 6.64
N ILE A 124 8.72 6.19 6.09
CA ILE A 124 8.92 6.81 4.77
C ILE A 124 10.18 7.69 4.78
N LEU A 125 10.33 8.53 5.78
CA LEU A 125 11.46 9.44 5.91
C LEU A 125 12.78 8.67 6.04
N LEU A 126 12.82 7.58 6.82
CA LEU A 126 13.98 6.71 6.91
C LEU A 126 14.44 6.27 5.52
N ILE A 127 13.54 5.74 4.69
CA ILE A 127 13.87 5.29 3.34
C ILE A 127 14.34 6.46 2.47
N ALA A 128 13.63 7.58 2.53
CA ALA A 128 13.92 8.74 1.69
C ALA A 128 15.30 9.35 1.98
N THR A 129 15.75 9.32 3.24
CA THR A 129 16.99 9.97 3.70
C THR A 129 18.20 9.04 3.74
N LEU A 130 18.06 7.74 3.47
CA LEU A 130 19.20 6.84 3.35
C LEU A 130 20.19 7.33 2.27
N PRO A 131 21.50 7.11 2.46
CA PRO A 131 22.48 7.33 1.41
C PRO A 131 22.09 6.60 0.12
N GLN A 132 22.29 7.22 -1.05
CA GLN A 132 21.83 6.68 -2.34
C GLN A 132 22.37 5.28 -2.69
N ARG A 133 23.49 4.89 -2.09
CA ARG A 133 24.07 3.54 -2.23
C ARG A 133 23.30 2.43 -1.51
N SER A 134 22.33 2.80 -0.67
CA SER A 134 21.57 1.84 0.15
C SER A 134 20.10 1.84 -0.24
N ASN A 135 19.46 0.68 -0.26
CA ASN A 135 18.04 0.52 -0.50
C ASN A 135 17.43 -0.39 0.57
N ILE A 136 16.22 -0.06 0.99
CA ILE A 136 15.32 -0.95 1.72
C ILE A 136 14.20 -1.31 0.72
N PRO A 137 14.27 -2.45 0.04
CA PRO A 137 13.32 -2.75 -1.04
C PRO A 137 11.89 -2.88 -0.53
N GLU A 138 11.71 -3.45 0.67
CA GLU A 138 10.41 -3.60 1.32
C GLU A 138 10.52 -3.29 2.82
N LEU A 139 9.53 -2.56 3.34
CA LEU A 139 9.40 -2.28 4.76
C LEU A 139 7.95 -2.54 5.19
N VAL A 140 7.78 -3.50 6.09
CA VAL A 140 6.48 -3.82 6.69
C VAL A 140 6.36 -3.12 8.03
N ILE A 141 5.28 -2.35 8.23
CA ILE A 141 4.95 -1.72 9.51
C ILE A 141 3.51 -2.09 9.89
N ARG A 142 3.33 -2.64 11.08
CA ARG A 142 2.02 -3.09 11.55
C ARG A 142 1.87 -2.88 13.05
N PRO A 143 0.63 -2.81 13.56
CA PRO A 143 0.38 -2.79 14.99
C PRO A 143 1.01 -3.99 15.67
N THR A 144 1.50 -3.80 16.90
CA THR A 144 1.95 -4.91 17.76
C THR A 144 0.78 -5.70 18.32
N MET A 145 -0.38 -5.05 18.48
CA MET A 145 -1.62 -5.70 18.90
C MET A 145 -2.45 -6.11 17.67
N HIS A 146 -2.81 -7.39 17.61
CA HIS A 146 -3.71 -7.94 16.61
C HIS A 146 -5.13 -7.93 17.15
N ARG A 147 -5.93 -6.97 16.74
CA ARG A 147 -7.35 -6.89 17.12
C ARG A 147 -8.22 -7.86 16.32
N ASN A 148 -9.34 -8.25 16.90
CA ASN A 148 -10.34 -9.02 16.18
C ASN A 148 -11.19 -8.09 15.30
N MET A 149 -11.16 -8.31 13.99
CA MET A 149 -11.90 -7.54 12.98
C MET A 149 -13.14 -8.28 12.46
N THR A 150 -13.50 -9.41 13.01
CA THR A 150 -14.62 -10.25 12.50
C THR A 150 -15.93 -9.46 12.44
N GLY A 151 -16.19 -8.61 13.44
CA GLY A 151 -17.39 -7.78 13.48
C GLY A 151 -17.41 -6.61 12.47
N GLU A 152 -16.30 -6.34 11.78
CA GLU A 152 -16.21 -5.29 10.74
C GLU A 152 -16.29 -5.84 9.31
N VAL A 153 -16.47 -7.14 9.16
CA VAL A 153 -16.62 -7.80 7.85
C VAL A 153 -18.10 -7.84 7.50
N VAL A 154 -18.45 -7.20 6.39
CA VAL A 154 -19.81 -7.29 5.84
C VAL A 154 -20.07 -8.72 5.33
N GLU A 155 -21.20 -9.32 5.68
CA GLU A 155 -21.57 -10.65 5.20
C GLU A 155 -21.85 -10.67 3.70
N LEU A 156 -21.87 -11.86 3.12
CA LEU A 156 -22.34 -12.04 1.74
C LEU A 156 -23.87 -11.86 1.72
N ASP A 157 -24.36 -11.13 0.75
CA ASP A 157 -25.79 -11.10 0.44
C ASP A 157 -26.17 -12.48 -0.16
N ASP A 158 -27.31 -13.02 0.29
CA ASP A 158 -27.87 -14.29 -0.19
C ASP A 158 -28.46 -14.15 -1.61
#